data_051561522aedfbdd5c58c0978044fda0
#
_entry.id   051561522aedfbdd5c58c0978044fda0
#
_cell.length_a   1.000
_cell.length_b   1.000
_cell.length_c   1.000
_cell.angle_alpha   90.00
_cell.angle_beta   90.00
_cell.angle_gamma   90.00
#
_symmetry.space_group_name_H-M   'P 1'
#
loop_
_entity.id
_entity.type
_entity.pdbx_description
1 polymer ?
#
loop_
_entity_poly.entity_id
_entity_poly.type
_entity_poly.pdbx_seq_one_letter_code
_entity_poly.pdbx_strand_id
1 'polypeptide(L)'
;MMNIQDNYFYIPELKYNQDELYNSYLNNDRDWARYGNQDHNSLHTKYVDTKEVEHIINQFKRPEIIDNVKFFKTMANGVVDPHSDNRNVAINIPIRTNDSQNTIFYESKGDYDNPDINLGDKKIITNAKRYNKVEETQRFVLNQPACLNTSLP
;
A
#
# COMPACT_ATOMS: atom_id res chain seq x y z
N MET A 1 20.53 14.01 -1.78
CA MET A 1 21.04 12.64 -1.62
C MET A 1 20.16 12.00 -0.56
N MET A 2 19.38 11.00 -0.94
CA MET A 2 18.46 10.32 -0.02
C MET A 2 19.27 9.56 1.03
N ASN A 3 18.96 9.79 2.30
CA ASN A 3 19.59 9.01 3.36
C ASN A 3 18.92 7.63 3.35
N ILE A 4 19.67 6.58 3.06
CA ILE A 4 19.18 5.18 2.94
C ILE A 4 18.57 4.64 4.26
N GLN A 5 18.56 5.44 5.31
CA GLN A 5 18.02 5.09 6.62
C GLN A 5 16.54 5.39 6.81
N ASP A 6 15.90 6.13 5.89
CA ASP A 6 14.50 6.46 6.04
C ASP A 6 13.62 5.44 5.30
N ASN A 7 12.78 4.74 6.04
CA ASN A 7 11.84 3.76 5.48
C ASN A 7 10.69 4.43 4.73
N TYR A 8 10.50 5.72 4.91
CA TYR A 8 9.54 6.54 4.18
C TYR A 8 9.99 8.00 4.09
N PHE A 9 9.39 8.75 3.16
CA PHE A 9 9.41 10.20 3.16
C PHE A 9 8.11 10.74 2.58
N TYR A 10 7.70 11.90 3.07
CA TYR A 10 6.53 12.60 2.55
C TYR A 10 6.83 13.28 1.21
N ILE A 11 5.78 13.45 0.39
CA ILE A 11 5.82 14.15 -0.91
C ILE A 11 4.81 15.30 -0.86
N PRO A 12 5.07 16.36 -0.07
CA PRO A 12 4.11 17.43 0.16
C PRO A 12 3.81 18.26 -1.08
N GLU A 13 4.71 18.26 -2.07
CA GLU A 13 4.56 18.96 -3.34
C GLU A 13 3.63 18.25 -4.32
N LEU A 14 3.27 16.99 -4.09
CA LEU A 14 2.40 16.23 -4.97
C LEU A 14 0.99 16.85 -4.98
N LYS A 15 0.54 17.26 -6.16
CA LYS A 15 -0.77 17.87 -6.35
C LYS A 15 -1.80 16.83 -6.72
N TYR A 16 -2.87 16.76 -5.95
CA TYR A 16 -4.00 15.89 -6.21
C TYR A 16 -5.27 16.45 -5.57
N ASN A 17 -6.42 16.00 -6.06
CA ASN A 17 -7.71 16.36 -5.51
C ASN A 17 -8.32 15.14 -4.81
N GLN A 18 -8.46 15.21 -3.49
CA GLN A 18 -9.00 14.10 -2.70
C GLN A 18 -10.43 13.73 -3.08
N ASP A 19 -11.26 14.71 -3.37
CA ASP A 19 -12.67 14.46 -3.71
C ASP A 19 -12.80 13.84 -5.10
N GLU A 20 -11.95 14.23 -6.04
CA GLU A 20 -11.87 13.60 -7.36
C GLU A 20 -11.45 12.13 -7.25
N LEU A 21 -10.39 11.85 -6.49
CA LEU A 21 -9.95 10.47 -6.24
C LEU A 21 -11.01 9.65 -5.49
N TYR A 22 -11.71 10.27 -4.54
CA TYR A 22 -12.78 9.58 -3.81
C TYR A 22 -13.97 9.27 -4.73
N ASN A 23 -14.34 10.18 -5.62
CA ASN A 23 -15.37 9.94 -6.62
C ASN A 23 -14.96 8.85 -7.62
N SER A 24 -13.70 8.85 -8.08
CA SER A 24 -13.15 7.77 -8.90
C SER A 24 -13.21 6.43 -8.17
N TYR A 25 -12.88 6.40 -6.89
CA TYR A 25 -13.04 5.22 -6.05
C TYR A 25 -14.49 4.72 -5.97
N LEU A 26 -15.46 5.61 -5.76
CA LEU A 26 -16.88 5.26 -5.66
C LEU A 26 -17.45 4.73 -6.99
N ASN A 27 -17.02 5.30 -8.11
CA ASN A 27 -17.49 4.96 -9.46
C ASN A 27 -16.72 3.79 -10.09
N ASN A 28 -15.68 3.29 -9.44
CA ASN A 28 -14.92 2.16 -9.92
C ASN A 28 -15.74 0.86 -9.75
N ASP A 29 -16.18 0.27 -10.85
CA ASP A 29 -17.04 -0.92 -10.91
C ASP A 29 -16.29 -2.25 -10.80
N ARG A 30 -14.95 -2.21 -10.73
CA ARG A 30 -14.12 -3.41 -10.60
C ARG A 30 -14.34 -4.09 -9.25
N ASP A 31 -14.21 -5.40 -9.24
CA ASP A 31 -14.32 -6.19 -8.03
C ASP A 31 -13.19 -5.90 -7.04
N TRP A 32 -13.53 -5.97 -5.76
CA TRP A 32 -12.54 -5.90 -4.70
C TRP A 32 -11.77 -7.22 -4.59
N ALA A 33 -10.44 -7.12 -4.64
CA ALA A 33 -9.57 -8.20 -4.20
C ALA A 33 -9.28 -8.03 -2.71
N ARG A 34 -9.34 -9.15 -1.98
CA ARG A 34 -8.98 -9.21 -0.55
C ARG A 34 -7.55 -9.71 -0.43
N TYR A 35 -6.79 -9.07 0.43
CA TYR A 35 -5.45 -9.51 0.82
C TYR A 35 -5.47 -9.87 2.30
N GLY A 36 -4.92 -11.04 2.64
CA GLY A 36 -4.76 -11.49 4.00
C GLY A 36 -5.56 -12.73 4.36
N ASN A 37 -5.35 -13.19 5.57
CA ASN A 37 -6.05 -14.34 6.14
C ASN A 37 -7.53 -13.99 6.33
N GLN A 38 -8.45 -14.97 6.22
CA GLN A 38 -9.90 -14.72 6.32
C GLN A 38 -10.30 -14.10 7.67
N ASP A 39 -9.53 -14.33 8.72
CA ASP A 39 -9.78 -13.81 10.06
C ASP A 39 -9.29 -12.37 10.28
N HIS A 40 -8.44 -11.84 9.38
CA HIS A 40 -7.87 -10.49 9.43
C HIS A 40 -8.09 -9.73 8.12
N ASN A 41 -9.26 -9.84 7.53
CA ASN A 41 -9.66 -9.25 6.22
C ASN A 41 -9.72 -7.72 6.22
N SER A 42 -8.64 -7.08 6.58
CA SER A 42 -8.60 -5.64 6.76
C SER A 42 -8.20 -4.86 5.53
N LEU A 43 -7.56 -5.48 4.55
CA LEU A 43 -7.09 -4.81 3.35
C LEU A 43 -7.81 -5.28 2.09
N HIS A 44 -8.49 -4.36 1.44
CA HIS A 44 -9.13 -4.58 0.16
C HIS A 44 -8.51 -3.68 -0.90
N THR A 45 -8.37 -4.18 -2.12
CA THR A 45 -7.79 -3.41 -3.22
C THR A 45 -8.65 -3.48 -4.49
N LYS A 46 -8.66 -2.40 -5.25
CA LYS A 46 -9.19 -2.33 -6.61
C LYS A 46 -8.15 -1.74 -7.55
N TYR A 47 -8.00 -2.31 -8.74
CA TYR A 47 -7.17 -1.70 -9.78
C TYR A 47 -7.79 -0.40 -10.30
N VAL A 48 -6.94 0.55 -10.60
CA VAL A 48 -7.28 1.83 -11.23
C VAL A 48 -6.68 1.85 -12.63
N ASP A 49 -7.42 2.37 -13.61
CA ASP A 49 -6.81 2.66 -14.91
C ASP A 49 -5.83 3.83 -14.73
N THR A 50 -4.59 3.63 -15.18
CA THR A 50 -3.55 4.66 -15.06
C THR A 50 -3.95 5.98 -15.74
N LYS A 51 -4.81 5.92 -16.76
CA LYS A 51 -5.35 7.13 -17.42
C LYS A 51 -6.19 7.99 -16.49
N GLU A 52 -6.91 7.41 -15.54
CA GLU A 52 -7.72 8.15 -14.58
C GLU A 52 -6.87 8.99 -13.63
N VAL A 53 -5.62 8.60 -13.40
CA VAL A 53 -4.67 9.23 -12.49
C VAL A 53 -3.41 9.75 -13.18
N GLU A 54 -3.45 9.85 -14.51
CA GLU A 54 -2.31 10.26 -15.33
C GLU A 54 -1.76 11.64 -14.91
N HIS A 55 -2.63 12.57 -14.53
CA HIS A 55 -2.25 13.89 -14.04
C HIS A 55 -1.44 13.86 -12.73
N ILE A 56 -1.58 12.80 -11.93
CA ILE A 56 -0.78 12.56 -10.73
C ILE A 56 0.53 11.87 -11.12
N ILE A 57 0.45 10.82 -11.94
CA ILE A 57 1.60 10.03 -12.39
C ILE A 57 2.63 10.91 -13.10
N ASN A 58 2.19 11.83 -13.94
CA ASN A 58 3.05 12.72 -14.73
C ASN A 58 3.79 13.78 -13.88
N GLN A 59 3.53 13.88 -12.59
CA GLN A 59 4.30 14.75 -11.69
C GLN A 59 5.63 14.11 -11.25
N PHE A 60 5.80 12.81 -11.45
CA PHE A 60 7.04 12.12 -11.13
C PHE A 60 8.06 12.21 -12.27
N LYS A 61 9.35 12.21 -11.93
CA LYS A 61 10.44 12.29 -12.93
C LYS A 61 10.48 11.10 -13.89
N ARG A 62 9.99 9.97 -13.45
CA ARG A 62 10.02 8.70 -14.18
C ARG A 62 8.62 8.06 -14.14
N PRO A 63 7.61 8.68 -14.77
CA PRO A 63 6.23 8.18 -14.74
C PRO A 63 6.10 6.79 -15.37
N GLU A 64 6.97 6.44 -16.30
CA GLU A 64 6.98 5.16 -17.00
C GLU A 64 7.29 3.94 -16.12
N ILE A 65 7.84 4.14 -14.93
CA ILE A 65 8.09 3.04 -13.98
C ILE A 65 6.90 2.74 -13.07
N ILE A 66 5.86 3.57 -13.12
CA ILE A 66 4.64 3.37 -12.35
C ILE A 66 3.70 2.48 -13.17
N ASP A 67 3.71 1.21 -12.89
CA ASP A 67 3.02 0.18 -13.68
C ASP A 67 1.73 -0.32 -13.01
N ASN A 68 1.51 0.02 -11.76
CA ASN A 68 0.45 -0.56 -10.96
C ASN A 68 -0.16 0.45 -10.00
N VAL A 69 -1.41 0.82 -10.27
CA VAL A 69 -2.18 1.74 -9.42
C VAL A 69 -3.40 1.03 -8.86
N LYS A 70 -3.63 1.21 -7.57
CA LYS A 70 -4.75 0.58 -6.86
C LYS A 70 -5.35 1.52 -5.82
N PHE A 71 -6.65 1.43 -5.65
CA PHE A 71 -7.28 1.87 -4.42
C PHE A 71 -7.09 0.82 -3.34
N PHE A 72 -6.74 1.28 -2.15
CA PHE A 72 -6.66 0.46 -0.95
C PHE A 72 -7.73 0.92 0.04
N LYS A 73 -8.44 -0.03 0.62
CA LYS A 73 -9.36 0.23 1.72
C LYS A 73 -9.04 -0.69 2.89
N THR A 74 -8.77 -0.09 4.03
CA THR A 74 -8.69 -0.80 5.32
C THR A 74 -10.03 -0.68 6.04
N MET A 75 -10.47 -1.76 6.65
CA MET A 75 -11.69 -1.76 7.47
C MET A 75 -11.41 -1.15 8.84
N ALA A 76 -12.46 -0.66 9.49
CA ALA A 76 -12.35 -0.16 10.87
C ALA A 76 -11.78 -1.27 11.78
N ASN A 77 -10.82 -0.90 12.62
CA ASN A 77 -10.06 -1.81 13.49
C ASN A 77 -9.27 -2.90 12.74
N GLY A 78 -9.11 -2.73 11.41
CA GLY A 78 -8.36 -3.66 10.60
C GLY A 78 -6.85 -3.54 10.86
N VAL A 79 -6.18 -4.69 10.89
CA VAL A 79 -4.74 -4.80 10.97
C VAL A 79 -4.25 -5.55 9.75
N VAL A 80 -3.19 -5.05 9.14
CA VAL A 80 -2.47 -5.76 8.07
C VAL A 80 -1.22 -6.36 8.70
N ASP A 81 -1.05 -7.66 8.54
CA ASP A 81 0.10 -8.36 9.11
C ASP A 81 1.42 -7.81 8.53
N PRO A 82 2.51 -7.84 9.32
CA PRO A 82 3.83 -7.46 8.84
C PRO A 82 4.23 -8.25 7.60
N HIS A 83 4.48 -7.55 6.50
CA HIS A 83 4.84 -8.16 5.22
C HIS A 83 5.75 -7.24 4.42
N SER A 84 6.53 -7.81 3.53
CA SER A 84 7.19 -7.06 2.46
C SER A 84 6.59 -7.43 1.11
N ASP A 85 6.57 -6.47 0.21
CA ASP A 85 6.12 -6.67 -1.17
C ASP A 85 7.27 -7.15 -2.06
N ASN A 86 6.92 -7.62 -3.25
CA ASN A 86 7.90 -7.93 -4.30
C ASN A 86 8.39 -6.69 -5.07
N ARG A 87 7.99 -5.50 -4.65
CA ARG A 87 8.41 -4.20 -5.16
C ARG A 87 9.23 -3.49 -4.08
N ASN A 88 10.12 -2.60 -4.52
CA ASN A 88 10.99 -1.89 -3.58
C ASN A 88 10.35 -0.63 -3.01
N VAL A 89 9.40 -0.04 -3.74
CA VAL A 89 8.84 1.26 -3.42
C VAL A 89 7.35 1.28 -3.72
N ALA A 90 6.58 1.91 -2.85
CA ALA A 90 5.20 2.30 -3.10
C ALA A 90 4.99 3.78 -2.79
N ILE A 91 4.14 4.43 -3.58
CA ILE A 91 3.67 5.79 -3.32
C ILE A 91 2.23 5.68 -2.86
N ASN A 92 1.98 6.08 -1.62
CA ASN A 92 0.67 6.06 -1.02
C ASN A 92 0.10 7.47 -0.92
N ILE A 93 -1.11 7.65 -1.44
CA ILE A 93 -1.83 8.93 -1.43
C ILE A 93 -3.08 8.74 -0.58
N PRO A 94 -3.19 9.40 0.59
CA PRO A 94 -4.35 9.28 1.46
C PRO A 94 -5.57 9.97 0.84
N ILE A 95 -6.70 9.27 0.76
CA ILE A 95 -7.96 9.82 0.24
C ILE A 95 -8.93 10.11 1.38
N ARG A 96 -9.12 9.14 2.27
CA ARG A 96 -9.89 9.28 3.50
C ARG A 96 -9.15 8.53 4.59
N THR A 97 -8.61 9.24 5.54
CA THR A 97 -7.84 8.71 6.66
C THR A 97 -8.31 9.34 7.97
N ASN A 98 -7.92 8.75 9.07
CA ASN A 98 -8.06 9.32 10.40
C ASN A 98 -6.72 9.27 11.14
N ASP A 99 -6.59 10.06 12.20
CA ASP A 99 -5.34 10.20 12.96
C ASP A 99 -4.94 8.95 13.73
N SER A 100 -5.82 7.94 13.82
CA SER A 100 -5.51 6.66 14.48
C SER A 100 -4.88 5.64 13.53
N GLN A 101 -4.84 5.92 12.23
CA GLN A 101 -4.29 5.02 11.23
C GLN A 101 -2.77 5.15 11.16
N ASN A 102 -2.08 4.08 11.57
CA ASN A 102 -0.62 4.03 11.57
C ASN A 102 -0.10 3.07 10.50
N THR A 103 0.98 3.48 9.86
CA THR A 103 1.86 2.60 9.09
C THR A 103 3.10 2.31 9.94
N ILE A 104 3.45 1.05 10.08
CA ILE A 104 4.53 0.61 10.97
C ILE A 104 5.53 -0.17 10.15
N PHE A 105 6.80 0.16 10.31
CA PHE A 105 7.92 -0.60 9.76
C PHE A 105 8.53 -1.49 10.83
N TYR A 106 8.97 -2.66 10.41
CA TYR A 106 9.53 -3.66 11.29
C TYR A 106 10.90 -4.13 10.79
N GLU A 107 11.69 -4.61 11.71
CA GLU A 107 12.84 -5.45 11.44
C GLU A 107 12.45 -6.91 11.64
N SER A 108 12.76 -7.78 10.68
CA SER A 108 12.53 -9.22 10.83
C SER A 108 13.52 -9.81 11.82
N LYS A 109 13.02 -10.60 12.75
CA LYS A 109 13.82 -11.37 13.74
C LYS A 109 13.72 -12.88 13.51
N GLY A 110 13.21 -13.33 12.39
CA GLY A 110 13.02 -14.75 12.10
C GLY A 110 12.64 -15.03 10.65
N ASP A 111 12.16 -16.23 10.43
CA ASP A 111 11.74 -16.68 9.12
C ASP A 111 10.48 -15.99 8.63
N TYR A 112 10.25 -16.10 7.34
CA TYR A 112 9.05 -15.58 6.67
C TYR A 112 8.34 -16.71 5.92
N ASP A 113 7.04 -16.54 5.75
CA ASP A 113 6.21 -17.36 4.88
C ASP A 113 5.87 -16.59 3.59
N ASN A 114 5.72 -17.32 2.49
CA ASN A 114 5.14 -16.79 1.27
C ASN A 114 3.64 -17.11 1.27
N PRO A 115 2.76 -16.18 1.62
CA PRO A 115 1.34 -16.46 1.68
C PRO A 115 0.79 -16.68 0.27
N ASP A 116 0.05 -17.77 0.10
CA ASP A 116 -0.81 -17.92 -1.07
C ASP A 116 -2.04 -17.03 -0.92
N ILE A 117 -2.40 -16.31 -1.98
CA ILE A 117 -3.66 -15.58 -2.03
C ILE A 117 -4.69 -16.47 -2.74
N ASN A 118 -5.73 -16.84 -2.01
CA ASN A 118 -6.87 -17.52 -2.59
C ASN A 118 -7.92 -16.48 -3.03
N LEU A 119 -8.19 -16.42 -4.33
CA LEU A 119 -9.27 -15.63 -4.92
C LEU A 119 -10.33 -16.61 -5.43
N GLY A 120 -11.23 -17.04 -4.55
CA GLY A 120 -12.20 -18.09 -4.90
C GLY A 120 -11.50 -19.36 -5.34
N ASP A 121 -11.76 -19.82 -6.56
CA ASP A 121 -11.15 -21.04 -7.13
C ASP A 121 -9.72 -20.83 -7.67
N LYS A 122 -9.19 -19.62 -7.61
CA LYS A 122 -7.85 -19.28 -8.11
C LYS A 122 -6.88 -19.08 -6.96
N LYS A 123 -5.81 -19.86 -6.97
CA LYS A 123 -4.65 -19.66 -6.11
C LYS A 123 -3.66 -18.75 -6.81
N ILE A 124 -3.35 -17.60 -6.20
CA ILE A 124 -2.31 -16.69 -6.68
C ILE A 124 -1.10 -16.85 -5.76
N ILE A 125 0.00 -17.31 -6.33
CA ILE A 125 1.29 -17.32 -5.64
C ILE A 125 1.79 -15.88 -5.61
N THR A 126 1.97 -15.31 -4.43
CA THR A 126 2.55 -13.99 -4.27
C THR A 126 4.03 -14.11 -3.91
N ASN A 127 4.82 -13.16 -4.38
CA ASN A 127 6.20 -13.02 -3.91
C ASN A 127 6.29 -12.16 -2.63
N ALA A 128 5.15 -11.79 -2.05
CA ALA A 128 5.11 -11.11 -0.77
C ALA A 128 5.56 -12.07 0.33
N LYS A 129 6.33 -11.53 1.28
CA LYS A 129 6.80 -12.28 2.45
C LYS A 129 6.02 -11.83 3.66
N ARG A 130 5.48 -12.76 4.43
CA ARG A 130 4.85 -12.51 5.73
C ARG A 130 5.80 -12.92 6.83
N TYR A 131 5.95 -12.06 7.82
CA TYR A 131 6.90 -12.26 8.92
C TYR A 131 6.16 -12.55 10.23
N ASN A 132 6.61 -13.59 10.92
CA ASN A 132 6.00 -14.04 12.17
C ASN A 132 6.67 -13.46 13.42
N LYS A 133 7.94 -13.05 13.29
CA LYS A 133 8.72 -12.44 14.38
C LYS A 133 9.31 -11.14 13.90
N VAL A 134 8.81 -10.05 14.42
CA VAL A 134 9.19 -8.70 14.02
C VAL A 134 9.37 -7.80 15.25
N GLU A 135 10.20 -6.79 15.10
CA GLU A 135 10.39 -5.71 16.07
C GLU A 135 10.09 -4.40 15.37
N GLU A 136 9.24 -3.57 15.99
CA GLU A 136 8.89 -2.26 15.44
C GLU A 136 10.13 -1.36 15.42
N THR A 137 10.41 -0.79 14.26
CA THR A 137 11.55 0.13 14.07
C THR A 137 11.10 1.57 13.83
N GLN A 138 9.96 1.75 13.18
CA GLN A 138 9.46 3.07 12.84
C GLN A 138 7.94 3.06 12.68
N ARG A 139 7.30 4.16 13.06
CA ARG A 139 5.84 4.34 12.94
C ARG A 139 5.54 5.75 12.42
N PHE A 140 4.55 5.88 11.55
CA PHE A 140 4.06 7.18 11.11
C PHE A 140 2.57 7.15 10.77
N VAL A 141 1.95 8.32 10.71
CA VAL A 141 0.57 8.51 10.27
C VAL A 141 0.57 8.90 8.79
N LEU A 142 -0.13 8.14 7.97
CA LEU A 142 -0.29 8.45 6.54
C LEU A 142 -1.39 9.52 6.35
N ASN A 143 -1.08 10.78 6.59
CA ASN A 143 -1.99 11.93 6.45
C ASN A 143 -1.68 12.82 5.24
N GLN A 144 -0.62 12.54 4.52
CA GLN A 144 -0.23 13.20 3.27
C GLN A 144 0.49 12.18 2.37
N PRO A 145 0.66 12.47 1.07
CA PRO A 145 1.36 11.55 0.17
C PRO A 145 2.73 11.18 0.69
N ALA A 146 3.04 9.90 0.63
CA ALA A 146 4.32 9.36 1.09
C ALA A 146 4.86 8.27 0.16
N CYS A 147 6.16 8.25 0.02
CA CYS A 147 6.90 7.18 -0.62
C CYS A 147 7.39 6.22 0.46
N LEU A 148 7.11 4.94 0.32
CA LEU A 148 7.41 3.89 1.29
C LEU A 148 8.41 2.90 0.73
N ASN A 149 9.34 2.46 1.55
CA ASN A 149 10.17 1.30 1.27
C ASN A 149 9.36 0.02 1.59
N THR A 150 8.89 -0.66 0.58
CA THR A 150 8.05 -1.86 0.72
C THR A 150 8.84 -3.16 0.66
N SER A 151 10.17 -3.10 0.58
CA SER A 151 11.06 -4.26 0.69
C SER A 151 11.29 -4.71 2.14
N LEU A 152 10.89 -3.88 3.11
CA LEU A 152 10.91 -4.17 4.54
C LEU A 152 9.52 -4.59 5.03
N PRO A 153 9.44 -5.39 6.09
CA PRO A 153 8.18 -5.72 6.73
C PRO A 153 7.48 -4.51 7.33
#